data_c7c1fb6b9045f53616bd81c1469cff0d
#
_entry.id   c7c1fb6b9045f53616bd81c1469cff0d
#
_cell.length_a   1.000
_cell.length_b   1.000
_cell.length_c   1.000
_cell.angle_alpha   90.00
_cell.angle_beta   90.00
_cell.angle_gamma   90.00
#
_symmetry.space_group_name_H-M   'P 1'
#
loop_
_entity.id
_entity.type
_entity.pdbx_description
1 polymer ?
#
loop_
_entity_poly.entity_id
_entity_poly.type
_entity_poly.pdbx_seq_one_letter_code
_entity_poly.pdbx_strand_id
1 'polypeptide(L)'
;MREEKPKSPSQMKKNKKAKSWLWPVVYSGIAILFVGLIWGYSALVKDANPEKAAGDKAGSGDLIVETNASKESFKYPFAESLLDDVAILQDYYDMEASESMQENALLVFNQTYKTNTGVSISIEGKPFEVVASMSGVVEEVITDVFRGDEIVLTHADGMKTVYSSLSEVLVKEGDEVAQGDALATSTENEWNPTAGVHLLFEVYENDEPVNPSTHLAF
;
A
#
# COMPACT_ATOMS: atom_id res chain seq x y z
N MET A 1 -18.11 80.38 -22.82
CA MET A 1 -16.65 80.46 -22.52
C MET A 1 -16.40 79.91 -21.15
N ARG A 2 -15.83 78.73 -21.12
CA ARG A 2 -15.43 78.08 -19.88
C ARG A 2 -13.92 77.70 -20.01
N GLU A 3 -13.08 78.39 -19.26
CA GLU A 3 -11.65 78.16 -19.25
C GLU A 3 -11.28 76.86 -18.57
N GLU A 4 -10.55 75.99 -19.26
CA GLU A 4 -9.94 74.78 -18.68
C GLU A 4 -8.59 75.12 -18.06
N LYS A 5 -8.43 74.73 -16.78
CA LYS A 5 -7.15 74.84 -16.05
C LYS A 5 -6.19 73.70 -16.41
N PRO A 6 -4.90 73.94 -16.61
CA PRO A 6 -3.94 72.89 -16.93
C PRO A 6 -3.62 71.99 -15.71
N LYS A 7 -3.59 70.66 -15.98
CA LYS A 7 -3.20 69.62 -15.00
C LYS A 7 -1.70 69.64 -14.77
N SER A 8 -1.29 69.60 -13.52
CA SER A 8 0.08 69.48 -13.01
C SER A 8 0.71 68.13 -13.37
N PRO A 9 2.06 68.04 -13.56
CA PRO A 9 2.74 66.82 -13.93
C PRO A 9 2.87 65.89 -12.75
N SER A 10 2.44 64.62 -12.93
CA SER A 10 2.58 63.52 -11.96
C SER A 10 4.05 63.09 -11.77
N GLN A 11 4.46 63.03 -10.54
CA GLN A 11 5.82 62.61 -10.13
C GLN A 11 6.01 61.12 -10.51
N MET A 12 7.03 60.86 -11.33
CA MET A 12 7.57 59.56 -11.66
C MET A 12 8.24 58.91 -10.44
N LYS A 13 7.62 57.90 -9.85
CA LYS A 13 8.29 57.06 -8.85
C LYS A 13 9.39 56.24 -9.52
N LYS A 14 10.65 56.54 -9.14
CA LYS A 14 11.82 55.72 -9.52
C LYS A 14 11.71 54.33 -8.89
N ASN A 15 11.37 53.30 -9.69
CA ASN A 15 11.53 51.90 -9.31
C ASN A 15 13.03 51.59 -9.19
N LYS A 16 13.49 51.33 -7.95
CA LYS A 16 14.80 50.73 -7.67
C LYS A 16 14.75 49.28 -8.18
N LYS A 17 15.42 48.97 -9.29
CA LYS A 17 15.68 47.59 -9.74
C LYS A 17 16.46 46.88 -8.66
N ALA A 18 15.83 45.95 -7.96
CA ALA A 18 16.52 45.02 -7.07
C ALA A 18 17.52 44.22 -7.90
N LYS A 19 18.77 44.19 -7.42
CA LYS A 19 19.88 43.53 -8.10
C LYS A 19 19.60 42.03 -8.17
N SER A 20 19.21 41.54 -9.34
CA SER A 20 18.87 40.12 -9.60
C SER A 20 20.01 39.12 -9.29
N TRP A 21 21.21 39.63 -9.08
CA TRP A 21 22.40 38.86 -8.71
C TRP A 21 22.41 38.35 -7.25
N LEU A 22 21.60 38.92 -6.35
CA LEU A 22 21.51 38.47 -4.95
C LEU A 22 20.77 37.13 -4.79
N TRP A 23 19.88 36.77 -5.70
CA TRP A 23 19.10 35.55 -5.62
C TRP A 23 19.95 34.25 -5.71
N PRO A 24 20.91 34.11 -6.65
CA PRO A 24 21.80 32.93 -6.68
C PRO A 24 22.63 32.76 -5.39
N VAL A 25 23.07 33.86 -4.77
CA VAL A 25 23.86 33.81 -3.55
C VAL A 25 23.02 33.36 -2.35
N VAL A 26 21.76 33.75 -2.28
CA VAL A 26 20.82 33.30 -1.23
C VAL A 26 20.53 31.81 -1.37
N TYR A 27 20.28 31.32 -2.58
CA TYR A 27 20.02 29.90 -2.81
C TYR A 27 21.24 29.00 -2.53
N SER A 28 22.44 29.45 -2.90
CA SER A 28 23.67 28.71 -2.57
C SER A 28 23.94 28.68 -1.07
N GLY A 29 23.66 29.77 -0.34
CA GLY A 29 23.76 29.81 1.11
C GLY A 29 22.80 28.83 1.81
N ILE A 30 21.54 28.77 1.36
CA ILE A 30 20.54 27.85 1.89
C ILE A 30 20.94 26.39 1.60
N ALA A 31 21.44 26.08 0.40
CA ALA A 31 21.89 24.73 0.05
C ALA A 31 23.06 24.26 0.93
N ILE A 32 24.04 25.10 1.20
CA ILE A 32 25.16 24.78 2.08
C ILE A 32 24.68 24.55 3.53
N LEU A 33 23.69 25.32 4.00
CA LEU A 33 23.10 25.17 5.34
C LEU A 33 22.37 23.84 5.47
N PHE A 34 21.62 23.42 4.46
CA PHE A 34 20.95 22.10 4.44
C PHE A 34 21.94 20.94 4.44
N VAL A 35 23.01 21.02 3.63
CA VAL A 35 24.05 19.99 3.62
C VAL A 35 24.76 19.92 4.97
N GLY A 36 25.03 21.06 5.60
CA GLY A 36 25.64 21.14 6.94
C GLY A 36 24.75 20.54 8.03
N LEU A 37 23.43 20.74 7.96
CA LEU A 37 22.45 20.13 8.88
C LEU A 37 22.36 18.61 8.73
N ILE A 38 22.36 18.12 7.51
CA ILE A 38 22.34 16.66 7.24
C ILE A 38 23.63 16.00 7.76
N TRP A 39 24.79 16.62 7.51
CA TRP A 39 26.07 16.10 8.02
C TRP A 39 26.18 16.21 9.54
N GLY A 40 25.73 17.31 10.12
CA GLY A 40 25.71 17.52 11.59
C GLY A 40 24.78 16.54 12.28
N TYR A 41 23.58 16.29 11.71
CA TYR A 41 22.64 15.31 12.23
C TYR A 41 23.20 13.88 12.14
N SER A 42 23.82 13.52 11.02
CA SER A 42 24.47 12.21 10.82
C SER A 42 25.63 11.97 11.78
N ALA A 43 26.40 13.02 12.15
CA ALA A 43 27.47 12.90 13.12
C ALA A 43 26.95 12.72 14.55
N LEU A 44 25.87 13.44 14.92
CA LEU A 44 25.24 13.33 16.25
C LEU A 44 24.54 11.99 16.48
N VAL A 45 23.94 11.40 15.43
CA VAL A 45 23.26 10.10 15.54
C VAL A 45 24.25 8.92 15.59
N LYS A 46 25.46 9.07 15.04
CA LYS A 46 26.50 8.03 15.13
C LYS A 46 27.08 7.85 16.52
N ASP A 47 27.01 8.87 17.37
CA ASP A 47 27.54 8.79 18.75
C ASP A 47 26.49 8.35 19.80
N ALA A 48 25.23 8.11 19.39
CA ALA A 48 24.15 7.64 20.25
C ALA A 48 23.95 6.13 20.20
N ASN A 49 25.03 5.34 20.08
CA ASN A 49 24.96 3.89 20.25
C ASN A 49 25.48 3.55 21.65
N PRO A 50 24.61 3.15 22.62
CA PRO A 50 25.02 2.82 23.97
C PRO A 50 25.48 1.37 24.11
N GLU A 51 26.44 0.91 23.29
CA GLU A 51 27.08 -0.39 23.47
C GLU A 51 28.59 -0.32 23.35
N LYS A 52 29.23 0.30 24.35
CA LYS A 52 30.62 0.02 24.71
C LYS A 52 30.87 0.35 26.17
N ALA A 53 30.50 -0.56 27.04
CA ALA A 53 31.12 -0.65 28.38
C ALA A 53 31.08 -2.08 28.89
N ALA A 54 32.27 -2.57 29.18
CA ALA A 54 32.66 -3.81 29.90
C ALA A 54 32.86 -5.03 28.98
N GLY A 55 34.10 -5.41 28.65
CA GLY A 55 35.09 -5.91 29.58
C GLY A 55 35.21 -7.43 29.50
N ASP A 56 36.12 -7.90 28.63
CA ASP A 56 37.10 -8.99 28.83
C ASP A 56 36.66 -10.42 29.19
N LYS A 57 37.14 -11.29 28.31
CA LYS A 57 37.54 -12.72 28.46
C LYS A 57 36.64 -13.84 27.92
N ALA A 58 37.21 -14.39 26.84
CA ALA A 58 37.45 -15.81 26.58
C ALA A 58 36.23 -16.73 26.34
N GLY A 59 36.16 -17.22 25.13
CA GLY A 59 35.40 -18.42 24.80
C GLY A 59 35.04 -18.47 23.34
N SER A 60 35.93 -19.08 22.54
CA SER A 60 35.70 -19.60 21.23
C SER A 60 34.28 -20.18 21.06
N GLY A 61 33.53 -19.64 20.18
CA GLY A 61 32.24 -20.12 19.75
C GLY A 61 31.64 -19.08 18.84
N ASP A 62 32.01 -19.15 17.57
CA ASP A 62 31.38 -18.39 16.50
C ASP A 62 29.93 -18.85 16.42
N LEU A 63 29.07 -18.26 17.27
CA LEU A 63 27.64 -18.34 17.09
C LEU A 63 27.32 -17.40 15.91
N ILE A 64 27.51 -17.92 14.70
CA ILE A 64 26.75 -17.46 13.56
C ILE A 64 25.29 -17.70 13.98
N VAL A 65 24.68 -16.69 14.56
CA VAL A 65 23.24 -16.58 14.54
C VAL A 65 22.93 -16.38 13.06
N GLU A 66 22.76 -17.49 12.35
CA GLU A 66 21.97 -17.48 11.15
C GLU A 66 20.62 -16.93 11.58
N THR A 67 20.42 -15.62 11.40
CA THR A 67 19.09 -15.09 11.22
C THR A 67 18.59 -15.74 9.93
N ASN A 68 18.12 -16.99 10.02
CA ASN A 68 17.11 -17.49 9.12
C ASN A 68 15.91 -16.56 9.35
N ALA A 69 15.89 -15.43 8.65
CA ALA A 69 14.66 -14.81 8.30
C ALA A 69 13.96 -15.87 7.45
N SER A 70 13.23 -16.77 8.09
CA SER A 70 12.37 -17.69 7.40
C SER A 70 11.46 -16.79 6.56
N LYS A 71 11.56 -16.93 5.24
CA LYS A 71 10.67 -16.20 4.32
C LYS A 71 9.26 -16.50 4.82
N GLU A 72 8.53 -15.47 5.24
CA GLU A 72 7.16 -15.63 5.72
C GLU A 72 6.34 -16.26 4.59
N SER A 73 5.56 -17.29 4.87
CA SER A 73 4.67 -17.91 3.90
C SER A 73 3.28 -17.29 4.02
N PHE A 74 2.55 -17.24 2.93
CA PHE A 74 1.16 -16.79 2.93
C PHE A 74 0.31 -17.58 3.90
N LYS A 75 -0.63 -16.89 4.56
CA LYS A 75 -1.78 -17.47 5.26
C LYS A 75 -3.08 -17.04 4.60
N TYR A 76 -4.15 -17.77 4.92
CA TYR A 76 -5.48 -17.40 4.44
C TYR A 76 -5.86 -15.99 4.88
N PRO A 77 -6.55 -15.20 4.04
CA PRO A 77 -7.01 -13.86 4.37
C PRO A 77 -8.23 -13.85 5.33
N PHE A 78 -8.41 -14.91 6.09
CA PHE A 78 -9.44 -15.13 7.09
C PHE A 78 -8.94 -16.12 8.15
N ALA A 79 -9.66 -16.26 9.26
CA ALA A 79 -9.29 -17.19 10.32
C ALA A 79 -9.30 -18.65 9.82
N GLU A 80 -8.20 -19.40 10.03
CA GLU A 80 -8.05 -20.79 9.58
C GLU A 80 -9.16 -21.74 10.08
N SER A 81 -9.81 -21.38 11.21
CA SER A 81 -10.94 -22.13 11.74
C SER A 81 -12.19 -22.12 10.84
N LEU A 82 -12.24 -21.24 9.84
CA LEU A 82 -13.34 -21.09 8.90
C LEU A 82 -13.08 -21.85 7.58
N LEU A 83 -11.94 -22.53 7.44
CA LEU A 83 -11.51 -23.16 6.19
C LEU A 83 -12.52 -24.21 5.67
N ASP A 84 -13.16 -24.94 6.56
CA ASP A 84 -14.17 -25.97 6.18
C ASP A 84 -15.47 -25.37 5.63
N ASP A 85 -15.73 -24.08 5.88
CA ASP A 85 -16.93 -23.35 5.47
C ASP A 85 -16.69 -22.43 4.25
N VAL A 86 -15.46 -22.47 3.70
CA VAL A 86 -15.05 -21.65 2.56
C VAL A 86 -15.66 -22.18 1.25
N ALA A 87 -16.19 -21.27 0.46
CA ALA A 87 -16.58 -21.51 -0.92
C ALA A 87 -15.85 -20.55 -1.85
N ILE A 88 -15.15 -21.08 -2.85
CA ILE A 88 -14.59 -20.28 -3.93
C ILE A 88 -15.71 -20.04 -4.95
N LEU A 89 -16.12 -18.79 -5.09
CA LEU A 89 -17.20 -18.39 -6.00
C LEU A 89 -16.67 -18.19 -7.42
N GLN A 90 -15.45 -17.67 -7.53
CA GLN A 90 -14.76 -17.43 -8.81
C GLN A 90 -13.27 -17.64 -8.61
N ASP A 91 -12.67 -18.40 -9.52
CA ASP A 91 -11.25 -18.67 -9.58
C ASP A 91 -10.50 -17.56 -10.31
N TYR A 92 -9.17 -17.55 -10.18
CA TYR A 92 -8.27 -16.78 -11.03
C TYR A 92 -8.41 -17.21 -12.49
N TYR A 93 -8.45 -16.23 -13.42
CA TYR A 93 -8.53 -16.54 -14.85
C TYR A 93 -7.17 -16.96 -15.39
N ASP A 94 -7.05 -18.26 -15.70
CA ASP A 94 -5.85 -18.83 -16.30
C ASP A 94 -6.12 -19.16 -17.78
N MET A 95 -5.30 -18.60 -18.68
CA MET A 95 -5.39 -18.86 -20.13
C MET A 95 -5.06 -20.30 -20.52
N GLU A 96 -4.32 -21.03 -19.67
CA GLU A 96 -3.95 -22.44 -19.90
C GLU A 96 -4.94 -23.42 -19.29
N ALA A 97 -5.91 -22.94 -18.52
CA ALA A 97 -6.95 -23.77 -17.92
C ALA A 97 -7.97 -24.28 -18.96
N SER A 98 -8.79 -25.26 -18.57
CA SER A 98 -9.89 -25.74 -19.40
C SER A 98 -10.96 -24.67 -19.64
N GLU A 99 -11.71 -24.75 -20.77
CA GLU A 99 -12.77 -23.79 -21.09
C GLU A 99 -13.79 -23.62 -19.94
N SER A 100 -14.14 -24.70 -19.25
CA SER A 100 -15.07 -24.63 -18.12
C SER A 100 -14.50 -23.86 -16.91
N MET A 101 -13.21 -23.95 -16.66
CA MET A 101 -12.56 -23.18 -15.60
C MET A 101 -12.45 -21.71 -16.01
N GLN A 102 -12.13 -21.43 -17.28
CA GLN A 102 -12.10 -20.07 -17.80
C GLN A 102 -13.47 -19.39 -17.74
N GLU A 103 -14.55 -20.11 -18.07
CA GLU A 103 -15.93 -19.59 -17.96
C GLU A 103 -16.28 -19.24 -16.51
N ASN A 104 -15.90 -20.06 -15.53
CA ASN A 104 -16.14 -19.81 -14.11
C ASN A 104 -15.29 -18.66 -13.55
N ALA A 105 -14.18 -18.33 -14.18
CA ALA A 105 -13.29 -17.23 -13.81
C ALA A 105 -13.64 -15.88 -14.49
N LEU A 106 -14.82 -15.81 -15.15
CA LEU A 106 -15.31 -14.57 -15.74
C LEU A 106 -16.30 -13.85 -14.83
N LEU A 107 -16.00 -12.59 -14.55
CA LEU A 107 -16.95 -11.64 -13.97
C LEU A 107 -17.90 -11.12 -15.06
N VAL A 108 -19.18 -11.20 -14.83
CA VAL A 108 -20.21 -10.73 -15.77
C VAL A 108 -21.01 -9.61 -15.12
N PHE A 109 -20.82 -8.39 -15.61
CA PHE A 109 -21.55 -7.22 -15.15
C PHE A 109 -22.10 -6.43 -16.35
N ASN A 110 -23.39 -6.16 -16.38
CA ASN A 110 -24.06 -5.37 -17.44
C ASN A 110 -23.63 -5.79 -18.86
N GLN A 111 -23.62 -7.10 -19.15
CA GLN A 111 -23.19 -7.69 -20.45
C GLN A 111 -21.71 -7.46 -20.79
N THR A 112 -20.93 -7.02 -19.83
CA THR A 112 -19.47 -6.91 -19.94
C THR A 112 -18.84 -8.11 -19.24
N TYR A 113 -17.86 -8.73 -19.90
CA TYR A 113 -17.08 -9.82 -19.33
C TYR A 113 -15.70 -9.27 -18.95
N LYS A 114 -15.27 -9.57 -17.72
CA LYS A 114 -13.92 -9.24 -17.23
C LYS A 114 -13.30 -10.51 -16.65
N THR A 115 -12.04 -10.76 -16.95
CA THR A 115 -11.27 -11.84 -16.33
C THR A 115 -11.03 -11.52 -14.85
N ASN A 116 -11.20 -12.54 -14.00
CA ASN A 116 -10.91 -12.41 -12.58
C ASN A 116 -9.39 -12.47 -12.34
N THR A 117 -8.85 -11.52 -11.62
CA THR A 117 -7.42 -11.37 -11.33
C THR A 117 -7.01 -11.94 -9.97
N GLY A 118 -7.97 -12.56 -9.26
CA GLY A 118 -7.76 -13.18 -7.96
C GLY A 118 -8.72 -14.33 -7.71
N VAL A 119 -9.05 -14.59 -6.46
CA VAL A 119 -10.06 -15.56 -6.04
C VAL A 119 -11.16 -14.85 -5.26
N SER A 120 -12.42 -15.14 -5.58
CA SER A 120 -13.57 -14.61 -4.83
C SER A 120 -13.99 -15.65 -3.78
N ILE A 121 -13.86 -15.28 -2.51
CA ILE A 121 -14.02 -16.16 -1.35
C ILE A 121 -15.30 -15.78 -0.61
N SER A 122 -16.16 -16.74 -0.33
CA SER A 122 -17.34 -16.59 0.52
C SER A 122 -17.29 -17.58 1.66
N ILE A 123 -17.76 -17.18 2.84
CA ILE A 123 -17.87 -18.04 4.01
C ILE A 123 -19.35 -18.05 4.42
N GLU A 124 -20.06 -19.13 4.12
CA GLU A 124 -21.51 -19.32 4.36
C GLU A 124 -22.39 -18.15 3.83
N GLY A 125 -21.90 -17.31 2.91
CA GLY A 125 -22.63 -16.14 2.42
C GLY A 125 -22.80 -15.03 3.47
N LYS A 126 -21.99 -15.01 4.52
CA LYS A 126 -22.05 -14.05 5.65
C LYS A 126 -20.81 -13.16 5.67
N PRO A 127 -20.90 -11.93 6.23
CA PRO A 127 -19.71 -11.12 6.51
C PRO A 127 -18.75 -11.85 7.46
N PHE A 128 -17.45 -11.77 7.15
CA PHE A 128 -16.37 -12.33 7.97
C PHE A 128 -15.21 -11.35 8.09
N GLU A 129 -14.43 -11.51 9.14
CA GLU A 129 -13.22 -10.72 9.35
C GLU A 129 -12.15 -11.08 8.35
N VAL A 130 -11.64 -10.07 7.65
CA VAL A 130 -10.54 -10.18 6.70
C VAL A 130 -9.24 -9.79 7.40
N VAL A 131 -8.23 -10.67 7.28
CA VAL A 131 -6.93 -10.49 7.95
C VAL A 131 -5.79 -10.43 6.94
N ALA A 132 -4.66 -9.85 7.35
CA ALA A 132 -3.46 -9.75 6.52
C ALA A 132 -2.87 -11.15 6.24
N SER A 133 -2.74 -11.53 4.97
CA SER A 133 -2.16 -12.81 4.54
C SER A 133 -0.65 -12.90 4.77
N MET A 134 0.03 -11.76 4.81
CA MET A 134 1.46 -11.60 5.13
C MET A 134 1.67 -10.27 5.85
N SER A 135 2.77 -10.18 6.61
CA SER A 135 3.21 -8.91 7.20
C SER A 135 3.60 -7.91 6.12
N GLY A 136 3.26 -6.65 6.31
CA GLY A 136 3.53 -5.62 5.31
C GLY A 136 3.14 -4.21 5.75
N VAL A 137 3.08 -3.32 4.79
CA VAL A 137 2.65 -1.93 4.96
C VAL A 137 1.42 -1.70 4.10
N VAL A 138 0.43 -1.00 4.64
CA VAL A 138 -0.74 -0.54 3.88
C VAL A 138 -0.27 0.50 2.87
N GLU A 139 -0.25 0.14 1.58
CA GLU A 139 0.14 1.04 0.49
C GLU A 139 -0.99 2.01 0.17
N GLU A 140 -2.22 1.51 0.10
CA GLU A 140 -3.40 2.29 -0.27
C GLU A 140 -4.66 1.73 0.39
N VAL A 141 -5.60 2.63 0.70
CA VAL A 141 -6.98 2.30 1.09
C VAL A 141 -7.92 3.08 0.18
N ILE A 142 -8.68 2.38 -0.64
CA ILE A 142 -9.62 2.96 -1.60
C ILE A 142 -11.03 2.76 -1.07
N THR A 143 -11.79 3.85 -0.96
CA THR A 143 -13.22 3.79 -0.60
C THR A 143 -14.06 3.89 -1.86
N ASP A 144 -14.82 2.84 -2.18
CA ASP A 144 -15.70 2.77 -3.35
C ASP A 144 -17.06 2.17 -2.96
N VAL A 145 -18.11 3.01 -3.01
CA VAL A 145 -19.49 2.62 -2.69
C VAL A 145 -20.08 1.56 -3.62
N PHE A 146 -19.50 1.38 -4.82
CA PHE A 146 -20.00 0.48 -5.85
C PHE A 146 -19.29 -0.89 -5.80
N ARG A 147 -17.98 -0.87 -5.54
CA ARG A 147 -17.13 -2.06 -5.48
C ARG A 147 -16.91 -2.57 -4.06
N GLY A 148 -17.27 -1.80 -3.03
CA GLY A 148 -16.80 -1.95 -1.66
C GLY A 148 -15.41 -1.35 -1.50
N ASP A 149 -14.97 -1.21 -0.26
CA ASP A 149 -13.64 -0.69 0.03
C ASP A 149 -12.55 -1.70 -0.39
N GLU A 150 -11.35 -1.20 -0.66
CA GLU A 150 -10.20 -1.99 -1.08
C GLU A 150 -8.96 -1.59 -0.27
N ILE A 151 -8.16 -2.58 0.11
CA ILE A 151 -6.89 -2.40 0.81
C ILE A 151 -5.79 -3.05 -0.02
N VAL A 152 -4.70 -2.32 -0.24
CA VAL A 152 -3.48 -2.81 -0.87
C VAL A 152 -2.37 -2.89 0.17
N LEU A 153 -1.78 -4.07 0.34
CA LEU A 153 -0.60 -4.28 1.18
C LEU A 153 0.63 -4.53 0.32
N THR A 154 1.74 -3.87 0.65
CA THR A 154 3.07 -4.16 0.07
C THR A 154 3.89 -4.95 1.09
N HIS A 155 4.50 -6.03 0.65
CA HIS A 155 5.30 -6.95 1.45
C HIS A 155 6.81 -6.77 1.24
N ALA A 156 7.61 -7.32 2.16
CA ALA A 156 9.07 -7.11 2.17
C ALA A 156 9.82 -7.61 0.92
N ASP A 157 9.26 -8.59 0.20
CA ASP A 157 9.83 -9.18 -1.01
C ASP A 157 9.34 -8.51 -2.32
N GLY A 158 8.60 -7.40 -2.20
CA GLY A 158 8.05 -6.66 -3.34
C GLY A 158 6.75 -7.25 -3.90
N MET A 159 6.21 -8.28 -3.25
CA MET A 159 4.86 -8.77 -3.54
C MET A 159 3.82 -7.80 -2.99
N LYS A 160 2.61 -7.83 -3.57
CA LYS A 160 1.46 -7.10 -3.05
C LYS A 160 0.27 -8.04 -2.90
N THR A 161 -0.56 -7.77 -1.90
CA THR A 161 -1.88 -8.39 -1.78
C THR A 161 -2.96 -7.32 -1.81
N VAL A 162 -4.04 -7.61 -2.51
CA VAL A 162 -5.20 -6.72 -2.63
C VAL A 162 -6.41 -7.43 -2.07
N TYR A 163 -7.15 -6.71 -1.25
CA TYR A 163 -8.35 -7.17 -0.58
C TYR A 163 -9.48 -6.24 -0.98
N SER A 164 -10.45 -6.72 -1.75
CA SER A 164 -11.59 -5.91 -2.24
C SER A 164 -12.92 -6.50 -1.79
N SER A 165 -14.01 -5.79 -1.97
CA SER A 165 -15.34 -6.10 -1.42
C SER A 165 -15.35 -6.01 0.09
N LEU A 166 -14.80 -4.91 0.62
CA LEU A 166 -14.65 -4.67 2.04
C LEU A 166 -15.61 -3.58 2.55
N SER A 167 -15.86 -3.65 3.84
CA SER A 167 -16.49 -2.62 4.67
C SER A 167 -15.78 -2.55 6.02
N GLU A 168 -16.10 -1.54 6.83
CA GLU A 168 -15.57 -1.42 8.19
C GLU A 168 -14.03 -1.54 8.23
N VAL A 169 -13.33 -0.81 7.34
CA VAL A 169 -11.87 -0.80 7.27
C VAL A 169 -11.25 -0.32 8.59
N LEU A 170 -10.31 -1.10 9.13
CA LEU A 170 -9.67 -0.87 10.43
C LEU A 170 -8.28 -0.24 10.34
N VAL A 171 -7.72 -0.18 9.13
CA VAL A 171 -6.36 0.30 8.84
C VAL A 171 -6.39 1.51 7.93
N LYS A 172 -5.28 2.22 7.83
CA LYS A 172 -5.09 3.37 6.93
C LYS A 172 -3.75 3.28 6.23
N GLU A 173 -3.60 4.03 5.16
CA GLU A 173 -2.35 4.17 4.41
C GLU A 173 -1.16 4.50 5.33
N GLY A 174 -0.07 3.77 5.17
CA GLY A 174 1.16 3.86 5.94
C GLY A 174 1.19 3.03 7.24
N ASP A 175 0.10 2.36 7.62
CA ASP A 175 0.12 1.47 8.80
C ASP A 175 0.95 0.20 8.48
N GLU A 176 1.74 -0.22 9.48
CA GLU A 176 2.42 -1.53 9.45
C GLU A 176 1.47 -2.58 10.04
N VAL A 177 1.32 -3.71 9.36
CA VAL A 177 0.48 -4.83 9.79
C VAL A 177 1.30 -6.11 9.86
N ALA A 178 1.03 -6.92 10.87
CA ALA A 178 1.57 -8.28 10.97
C ALA A 178 0.63 -9.28 10.30
N GLN A 179 1.16 -10.41 9.88
CA GLN A 179 0.37 -11.53 9.35
C GLN A 179 -0.72 -11.95 10.36
N GLY A 180 -1.97 -11.94 9.93
CA GLY A 180 -3.13 -12.26 10.76
C GLY A 180 -3.77 -11.06 11.46
N ASP A 181 -3.24 -9.85 11.31
CA ASP A 181 -3.90 -8.65 11.83
C ASP A 181 -5.21 -8.38 11.06
N ALA A 182 -6.25 -7.96 11.79
CA ALA A 182 -7.54 -7.63 11.21
C ALA A 182 -7.45 -6.37 10.33
N LEU A 183 -7.96 -6.45 9.11
CA LEU A 183 -7.94 -5.37 8.14
C LEU A 183 -9.33 -4.72 7.97
N ALA A 184 -10.38 -5.54 7.83
CA ALA A 184 -11.72 -5.09 7.49
C ALA A 184 -12.74 -6.23 7.66
N THR A 185 -13.97 -5.98 7.26
CA THR A 185 -15.05 -6.98 7.15
C THR A 185 -15.43 -7.16 5.69
N SER A 186 -15.60 -8.42 5.22
CA SER A 186 -16.08 -8.70 3.87
C SER A 186 -17.54 -8.26 3.68
N THR A 187 -17.91 -7.83 2.47
CA THR A 187 -19.26 -7.34 2.18
C THR A 187 -19.75 -7.75 0.80
N GLU A 188 -21.02 -7.52 0.52
CA GLU A 188 -21.54 -7.55 -0.84
C GLU A 188 -21.24 -6.24 -1.56
N ASN A 189 -21.22 -6.26 -2.90
CA ASN A 189 -21.05 -5.06 -3.71
C ASN A 189 -21.94 -5.06 -4.95
N GLU A 190 -22.13 -3.88 -5.54
CA GLU A 190 -22.97 -3.74 -6.74
C GLU A 190 -22.26 -4.16 -8.02
N TRP A 191 -20.93 -4.31 -7.99
CA TRP A 191 -20.12 -4.74 -9.12
C TRP A 191 -20.28 -6.25 -9.42
N ASN A 192 -20.41 -7.08 -8.36
CA ASN A 192 -20.62 -8.53 -8.47
C ASN A 192 -21.80 -8.99 -7.60
N PRO A 193 -23.03 -8.56 -7.91
CA PRO A 193 -24.19 -8.83 -7.06
C PRO A 193 -24.54 -10.32 -6.97
N THR A 194 -24.08 -11.14 -7.91
CA THR A 194 -24.32 -12.58 -7.91
C THR A 194 -23.44 -13.33 -6.91
N ALA A 195 -22.31 -12.76 -6.53
CA ALA A 195 -21.43 -13.33 -5.52
C ALA A 195 -21.99 -13.18 -4.09
N GLY A 196 -22.88 -12.19 -3.87
CA GLY A 196 -23.34 -11.84 -2.51
C GLY A 196 -22.18 -11.35 -1.66
N VAL A 197 -22.18 -11.71 -0.37
CA VAL A 197 -21.07 -11.36 0.54
C VAL A 197 -19.84 -12.19 0.21
N HIS A 198 -18.75 -11.53 -0.13
CA HIS A 198 -17.50 -12.17 -0.53
C HIS A 198 -16.30 -11.26 -0.26
N LEU A 199 -15.12 -11.84 -0.31
CA LEU A 199 -13.82 -11.15 -0.42
C LEU A 199 -13.25 -11.47 -1.80
N LEU A 200 -12.83 -10.49 -2.58
CA LEU A 200 -11.93 -10.69 -3.70
C LEU A 200 -10.49 -10.53 -3.19
N PHE A 201 -9.72 -11.61 -3.24
CA PHE A 201 -8.33 -11.68 -2.83
C PHE A 201 -7.43 -11.84 -4.03
N GLU A 202 -6.48 -10.90 -4.20
CA GLU A 202 -5.53 -10.90 -5.31
C GLU A 202 -4.11 -10.88 -4.78
N VAL A 203 -3.20 -11.51 -5.52
CA VAL A 203 -1.75 -11.50 -5.27
C VAL A 203 -1.05 -10.97 -6.50
N TYR A 204 -0.09 -10.06 -6.31
CA TYR A 204 0.72 -9.48 -7.36
C TYR A 204 2.20 -9.77 -7.11
N GLU A 205 2.91 -10.20 -8.15
CA GLU A 205 4.36 -10.30 -8.20
C GLU A 205 4.88 -9.38 -9.29
N ASN A 206 5.78 -8.43 -8.95
CA ASN A 206 6.32 -7.45 -9.89
C ASN A 206 5.23 -6.65 -10.63
N ASP A 207 4.17 -6.26 -9.92
CA ASP A 207 2.98 -5.56 -10.42
C ASP A 207 2.13 -6.34 -11.44
N GLU A 208 2.35 -7.65 -11.58
CA GLU A 208 1.51 -8.54 -12.39
C GLU A 208 0.67 -9.45 -11.48
N PRO A 209 -0.65 -9.61 -11.74
CA PRO A 209 -1.49 -10.51 -10.95
C PRO A 209 -1.09 -11.96 -11.18
N VAL A 210 -0.96 -12.71 -10.10
CA VAL A 210 -0.66 -14.14 -10.11
C VAL A 210 -1.78 -14.93 -9.44
N ASN A 211 -1.91 -16.20 -9.78
CA ASN A 211 -2.93 -17.07 -9.20
C ASN A 211 -2.70 -17.27 -7.69
N PRO A 212 -3.58 -16.77 -6.79
CA PRO A 212 -3.42 -16.95 -5.35
C PRO A 212 -3.36 -18.41 -4.92
N SER A 213 -3.96 -19.33 -5.67
CA SER A 213 -3.93 -20.78 -5.37
C SER A 213 -2.54 -21.40 -5.53
N THR A 214 -1.56 -20.69 -6.10
CA THR A 214 -0.15 -21.13 -6.09
C THR A 214 0.51 -20.96 -4.73
N HIS A 215 -0.04 -20.09 -3.89
CA HIS A 215 0.47 -19.77 -2.55
C HIS A 215 -0.41 -20.38 -1.45
N LEU A 216 -1.71 -20.54 -1.68
CA LEU A 216 -2.72 -21.00 -0.74
C LEU A 216 -3.57 -22.12 -1.37
N ALA A 217 -3.72 -23.24 -0.69
CA ALA A 217 -4.59 -24.33 -1.13
C ALA A 217 -6.01 -24.09 -0.59
N PHE A 218 -6.89 -23.55 -1.45
CA PHE A 218 -8.31 -23.39 -1.16
C PHE A 218 -9.12 -24.66 -1.43
#